data_20f28058b6f702823e3f374978e7a079
#
_entry.id   20f28058b6f702823e3f374978e7a079
#
_cell.length_a   1.000
_cell.length_b   1.000
_cell.length_c   1.000
_cell.angle_alpha   90.00
_cell.angle_beta   90.00
_cell.angle_gamma   90.00
#
_symmetry.space_group_name_H-M   'P 1'
#
loop_
_entity.id
_entity.type
_entity.pdbx_description
1 polymer ?
#
loop_
_entity_poly.entity_id
_entity_poly.type
_entity_poly.pdbx_seq_one_letter_code
_entity_poly.pdbx_strand_id
1 'polypeptide(L)'
;MLSHGFPEAAQVVGAPGYGYPELAERIAAQTGAAVLTFNFRGTGRSGGDFSLSGWRADLAAAIRYLRTSTAVERVWLVGFAAGGTLSICAAGEDPSVAGVAAFAPPAEFAEDLSDARRFMAQARSMGVIRSRDFPHDVVAWARELVDLRPVLLAAKVPPRPLLIVHGANDEVVPLTDARELAEAANASAELRVLVGAGHRLLYDPRAIALLIGWFDRHLGFTG
;
A
#
# COMPACT_ATOMS: atom_id res chain seq x y z
N MET A 1 0.04 6.28 -8.81
CA MET A 1 0.97 6.51 -7.70
C MET A 1 1.31 5.19 -7.03
N LEU A 2 2.59 4.95 -6.71
CA LEU A 2 3.04 3.73 -6.04
C LEU A 2 3.41 4.03 -4.58
N SER A 3 2.91 3.22 -3.64
CA SER A 3 3.21 3.27 -2.21
C SER A 3 3.80 1.94 -1.73
N HIS A 4 4.89 2.02 -1.00
CA HIS A 4 5.60 0.86 -0.46
C HIS A 4 5.04 0.45 0.91
N GLY A 5 5.34 -0.79 1.33
CA GLY A 5 5.13 -1.27 2.69
C GLY A 5 6.28 -0.91 3.63
N PHE A 6 6.36 -1.60 4.76
CA PHE A 6 7.53 -1.50 5.63
C PHE A 6 8.78 -1.99 4.92
N PRO A 7 9.94 -1.34 5.12
CA PRO A 7 11.19 -1.81 4.55
C PRO A 7 11.53 -3.20 5.12
N GLU A 8 11.96 -4.07 4.25
CA GLU A 8 12.52 -5.36 4.68
C GLU A 8 13.88 -5.13 5.36
N ALA A 9 14.26 -6.04 6.27
CA ALA A 9 15.58 -6.00 6.87
C ALA A 9 16.66 -5.95 5.79
N ALA A 10 17.70 -5.14 6.00
CA ALA A 10 18.69 -4.70 5.02
C ALA A 10 19.48 -5.79 4.25
N GLN A 11 19.19 -7.06 4.43
CA GLN A 11 19.87 -8.18 3.79
C GLN A 11 19.25 -8.68 2.49
N VAL A 12 18.12 -8.10 2.07
CA VAL A 12 17.51 -8.44 0.79
C VAL A 12 17.62 -7.26 -0.15
N VAL A 13 18.84 -7.04 -0.63
CA VAL A 13 19.03 -6.26 -1.86
C VAL A 13 18.40 -7.09 -2.96
N GLY A 14 17.23 -6.66 -3.45
CA GLY A 14 16.58 -7.27 -4.59
C GLY A 14 17.54 -7.34 -5.78
N ALA A 15 17.33 -8.31 -6.66
CA ALA A 15 18.10 -8.38 -7.90
C ALA A 15 18.06 -7.01 -8.61
N PRO A 16 19.17 -6.57 -9.23
CA PRO A 16 19.18 -5.32 -10.00
C PRO A 16 18.03 -5.29 -11.01
N GLY A 17 17.25 -4.20 -11.06
CA GLY A 17 16.12 -4.06 -11.95
C GLY A 17 14.76 -4.40 -11.34
N TYR A 18 14.69 -4.66 -10.04
CA TYR A 18 13.43 -4.96 -9.34
C TYR A 18 13.26 -4.07 -8.09
N GLY A 19 12.61 -2.93 -8.26
CA GLY A 19 12.27 -2.01 -7.20
C GLY A 19 11.07 -1.14 -7.56
N TYR A 20 10.70 -0.22 -6.69
CA TYR A 20 9.59 0.70 -6.97
C TYR A 20 9.87 1.65 -8.13
N PRO A 21 11.10 2.19 -8.31
CA PRO A 21 11.44 2.99 -9.47
C PRO A 21 11.29 2.21 -10.79
N GLU A 22 11.82 0.99 -10.85
CA GLU A 22 11.75 0.14 -12.05
C GLU A 22 10.30 -0.26 -12.37
N LEU A 23 9.50 -0.56 -11.35
CA LEU A 23 8.07 -0.80 -11.54
C LEU A 23 7.37 0.45 -12.06
N ALA A 24 7.70 1.63 -11.55
CA ALA A 24 7.15 2.90 -12.03
C ALA A 24 7.47 3.14 -13.50
N GLU A 25 8.73 2.94 -13.91
CA GLU A 25 9.17 3.06 -15.31
C GLU A 25 8.42 2.06 -16.20
N ARG A 26 8.27 0.81 -15.74
CA ARG A 26 7.53 -0.21 -16.48
C ARG A 26 6.06 0.15 -16.66
N ILE A 27 5.38 0.60 -15.59
CA ILE A 27 3.99 1.06 -15.68
C ILE A 27 3.89 2.25 -16.64
N ALA A 28 4.75 3.26 -16.48
CA ALA A 28 4.75 4.44 -17.35
C ALA A 28 4.95 4.07 -18.83
N ALA A 29 5.90 3.18 -19.12
CA ALA A 29 6.18 2.74 -20.50
C ALA A 29 5.01 1.96 -21.12
N GLN A 30 4.30 1.15 -20.35
CA GLN A 30 3.21 0.32 -20.85
C GLN A 30 1.86 1.03 -20.89
N THR A 31 1.67 2.04 -20.03
CA THR A 31 0.38 2.71 -19.88
C THR A 31 0.38 4.17 -20.32
N GLY A 32 1.52 4.77 -20.63
CA GLY A 32 1.62 6.21 -20.90
C GLY A 32 1.29 7.10 -19.69
N ALA A 33 0.99 6.53 -18.53
CA ALA A 33 0.61 7.29 -17.33
C ALA A 33 1.83 7.92 -16.65
N ALA A 34 1.66 9.10 -16.06
CA ALA A 34 2.64 9.65 -15.13
C ALA A 34 2.61 8.82 -13.83
N VAL A 35 3.78 8.32 -13.40
CA VAL A 35 3.89 7.50 -12.20
C VAL A 35 4.75 8.20 -11.15
N LEU A 36 4.17 8.41 -9.96
CA LEU A 36 4.88 8.94 -8.80
C LEU A 36 5.21 7.81 -7.83
N THR A 37 6.47 7.71 -7.45
CA THR A 37 6.94 6.96 -6.28
C THR A 37 7.47 7.91 -5.23
N PHE A 38 7.36 7.57 -3.97
CA PHE A 38 7.87 8.36 -2.86
C PHE A 38 8.23 7.47 -1.67
N ASN A 39 9.02 7.98 -0.76
CA ASN A 39 9.30 7.32 0.51
C ASN A 39 8.45 7.94 1.61
N PHE A 40 7.71 7.11 2.34
CA PHE A 40 7.06 7.54 3.57
C PHE A 40 8.07 8.05 4.60
N ARG A 41 7.63 8.92 5.52
CA ARG A 41 8.48 9.36 6.64
C ARG A 41 9.07 8.17 7.39
N GLY A 42 10.31 8.31 7.87
CA GLY A 42 11.04 7.23 8.51
C GLY A 42 11.64 6.20 7.55
N THR A 43 11.39 6.28 6.24
CA THR A 43 11.90 5.31 5.27
C THR A 43 12.83 5.96 4.24
N GLY A 44 13.74 5.18 3.68
CA GLY A 44 14.67 5.63 2.64
C GLY A 44 15.37 6.93 3.02
N ARG A 45 15.28 7.94 2.15
CA ARG A 45 15.84 9.29 2.35
C ARG A 45 14.87 10.27 3.02
N SER A 46 13.63 9.87 3.29
CA SER A 46 12.66 10.71 3.98
C SER A 46 13.02 10.83 5.47
N GLY A 47 12.90 12.03 5.99
CA GLY A 47 13.05 12.30 7.43
C GLY A 47 11.85 11.83 8.26
N GLY A 48 11.90 12.14 9.56
CA GLY A 48 10.83 11.83 10.51
C GLY A 48 10.80 10.37 10.95
N ASP A 49 9.73 10.01 11.64
CA ASP A 49 9.51 8.71 12.23
C ASP A 49 8.12 8.18 11.83
N PHE A 50 8.00 6.86 11.79
CA PHE A 50 6.74 6.21 11.47
C PHE A 50 5.66 6.50 12.52
N SER A 51 4.53 6.99 12.07
CA SER A 51 3.22 6.86 12.70
C SER A 51 2.19 6.58 11.61
N LEU A 52 1.11 5.93 11.97
CA LEU A 52 0.08 5.58 10.98
C LEU A 52 -0.58 6.84 10.41
N SER A 53 -0.91 7.80 11.27
CA SER A 53 -1.41 9.13 10.88
C SER A 53 -0.41 9.87 10.00
N GLY A 54 0.88 9.76 10.30
CA GLY A 54 1.96 10.33 9.51
C GLY A 54 2.02 9.75 8.09
N TRP A 55 2.00 8.44 7.95
CA TRP A 55 2.00 7.80 6.62
C TRP A 55 0.73 8.12 5.83
N ARG A 56 -0.44 8.17 6.49
CA ARG A 56 -1.69 8.63 5.85
C ARG A 56 -1.57 10.08 5.34
N ALA A 57 -0.97 10.96 6.13
CA ALA A 57 -0.74 12.35 5.74
C ALA A 57 0.26 12.46 4.57
N ASP A 58 1.31 11.64 4.55
CA ASP A 58 2.28 11.59 3.45
C ASP A 58 1.61 11.12 2.15
N LEU A 59 0.76 10.07 2.21
CA LEU A 59 0.00 9.58 1.08
C LEU A 59 -0.94 10.65 0.53
N ALA A 60 -1.69 11.33 1.42
CA ALA A 60 -2.56 12.43 1.03
C ALA A 60 -1.80 13.61 0.41
N ALA A 61 -0.59 13.91 0.92
CA ALA A 61 0.28 14.94 0.34
C ALA A 61 0.78 14.55 -1.06
N ALA A 62 1.14 13.28 -1.26
CA ALA A 62 1.55 12.77 -2.57
C ALA A 62 0.40 12.79 -3.59
N ILE A 63 -0.84 12.47 -3.18
CA ILE A 63 -2.04 12.60 -4.02
C ILE A 63 -2.26 14.06 -4.43
N ARG A 64 -2.18 15.00 -3.46
CA ARG A 64 -2.30 16.43 -3.76
C ARG A 64 -1.22 16.90 -4.72
N TYR A 65 0.03 16.48 -4.50
CA TYR A 65 1.15 16.84 -5.36
C TYR A 65 0.89 16.43 -6.81
N LEU A 66 0.45 15.19 -7.06
CA LEU A 66 0.09 14.76 -8.41
C LEU A 66 -0.98 15.64 -9.04
N ARG A 67 -2.02 16.00 -8.29
CA ARG A 67 -3.12 16.82 -8.80
C ARG A 67 -2.73 18.25 -9.11
N THR A 68 -1.80 18.80 -8.35
CA THR A 68 -1.39 20.22 -8.50
C THR A 68 -0.21 20.39 -9.45
N SER A 69 0.65 19.38 -9.58
CA SER A 69 1.90 19.48 -10.35
C SER A 69 1.77 18.93 -11.78
N THR A 70 0.69 18.21 -12.05
CA THR A 70 0.41 17.61 -13.37
C THR A 70 -1.06 17.82 -13.73
N ALA A 71 -1.36 17.99 -15.01
CA ALA A 71 -2.75 18.09 -15.48
C ALA A 71 -3.43 16.71 -15.48
N VAL A 72 -3.39 16.00 -14.35
CA VAL A 72 -4.00 14.67 -14.24
C VAL A 72 -5.46 14.78 -13.80
N GLU A 73 -6.33 14.15 -14.58
CA GLU A 73 -7.76 14.11 -14.28
C GLU A 73 -8.08 13.05 -13.21
N ARG A 74 -7.34 11.94 -13.17
CA ARG A 74 -7.61 10.78 -12.31
C ARG A 74 -6.34 10.25 -11.67
N VAL A 75 -6.40 10.01 -10.36
CA VAL A 75 -5.31 9.40 -9.61
C VAL A 75 -5.66 7.95 -9.27
N TRP A 76 -4.79 7.04 -9.67
CA TRP A 76 -4.85 5.62 -9.36
C TRP A 76 -3.79 5.29 -8.31
N LEU A 77 -4.15 4.48 -7.31
CA LEU A 77 -3.25 4.07 -6.25
C LEU A 77 -2.82 2.62 -6.45
N VAL A 78 -1.54 2.37 -6.31
CA VAL A 78 -0.97 1.02 -6.24
C VAL A 78 -0.16 0.94 -4.96
N GLY A 79 -0.45 -0.03 -4.11
CA GLY A 79 0.25 -0.17 -2.85
C GLY A 79 0.61 -1.62 -2.51
N PHE A 80 1.74 -1.78 -1.83
CA PHE A 80 2.25 -3.07 -1.38
C PHE A 80 2.24 -3.14 0.15
N ALA A 81 1.79 -4.26 0.71
CA ALA A 81 1.64 -4.50 2.14
C ALA A 81 0.92 -3.32 2.83
N ALA A 82 1.51 -2.70 3.85
CA ALA A 82 0.96 -1.51 4.52
C ALA A 82 0.59 -0.38 3.55
N GLY A 83 1.39 -0.15 2.49
CA GLY A 83 1.05 0.83 1.45
C GLY A 83 -0.22 0.47 0.68
N GLY A 84 -0.49 -0.83 0.49
CA GLY A 84 -1.74 -1.33 -0.09
C GLY A 84 -2.95 -1.01 0.78
N THR A 85 -2.86 -1.31 2.08
CA THR A 85 -3.90 -0.97 3.06
C THR A 85 -4.16 0.52 3.13
N LEU A 86 -3.11 1.34 3.21
CA LEU A 86 -3.24 2.79 3.23
C LEU A 86 -3.84 3.35 1.93
N SER A 87 -3.55 2.73 0.79
CA SER A 87 -4.16 3.10 -0.51
C SER A 87 -5.66 2.80 -0.52
N ILE A 88 -6.09 1.64 0.03
CA ILE A 88 -7.51 1.31 0.21
C ILE A 88 -8.18 2.35 1.13
N CYS A 89 -7.54 2.65 2.27
CA CYS A 89 -8.07 3.63 3.23
C CYS A 89 -8.22 5.01 2.58
N ALA A 90 -7.20 5.48 1.87
CA ALA A 90 -7.23 6.77 1.19
C ALA A 90 -8.35 6.84 0.14
N ALA A 91 -8.55 5.77 -0.64
CA ALA A 91 -9.64 5.70 -1.60
C ALA A 91 -11.02 5.65 -0.92
N GLY A 92 -11.14 4.98 0.23
CA GLY A 92 -12.39 4.96 1.01
C GLY A 92 -12.76 6.33 1.58
N GLU A 93 -11.78 7.20 1.82
CA GLU A 93 -11.95 8.56 2.36
C GLU A 93 -12.03 9.63 1.27
N ASP A 94 -11.37 9.42 0.12
CA ASP A 94 -11.34 10.35 -1.01
C ASP A 94 -12.02 9.75 -2.25
N PRO A 95 -13.28 10.14 -2.52
CA PRO A 95 -14.02 9.66 -3.70
C PRO A 95 -13.40 10.03 -5.04
N SER A 96 -12.45 10.96 -5.08
CA SER A 96 -11.77 11.38 -6.32
C SER A 96 -10.60 10.48 -6.71
N VAL A 97 -10.22 9.50 -5.87
CA VAL A 97 -9.31 8.40 -6.27
C VAL A 97 -10.05 7.49 -7.23
N ALA A 98 -9.50 7.27 -8.41
CA ALA A 98 -10.17 6.57 -9.50
C ALA A 98 -10.23 5.04 -9.31
N GLY A 99 -9.26 4.47 -8.61
CA GLY A 99 -9.21 3.03 -8.28
C GLY A 99 -7.93 2.66 -7.53
N VAL A 100 -7.92 1.43 -7.00
CA VAL A 100 -6.80 0.93 -6.17
C VAL A 100 -6.40 -0.47 -6.62
N ALA A 101 -5.09 -0.71 -6.69
CA ALA A 101 -4.51 -2.05 -6.73
C ALA A 101 -3.65 -2.27 -5.46
N ALA A 102 -4.03 -3.21 -4.62
CA ALA A 102 -3.37 -3.52 -3.35
C ALA A 102 -2.76 -4.92 -3.38
N PHE A 103 -1.49 -5.02 -3.02
CA PHE A 103 -0.71 -6.25 -3.05
C PHE A 103 -0.34 -6.66 -1.63
N ALA A 104 -0.80 -7.83 -1.19
CA ALA A 104 -0.64 -8.37 0.16
C ALA A 104 -1.03 -7.35 1.26
N PRO A 105 -2.19 -6.66 1.17
CA PRO A 105 -2.59 -5.68 2.15
C PRO A 105 -3.03 -6.37 3.45
N PRO A 106 -2.54 -5.96 4.65
CA PRO A 106 -3.15 -6.35 5.91
C PRO A 106 -4.52 -5.70 6.10
N ALA A 107 -5.47 -6.42 6.70
CA ALA A 107 -6.80 -5.90 7.02
C ALA A 107 -6.83 -5.05 8.29
N GLU A 108 -5.78 -5.17 9.11
CA GLU A 108 -5.55 -4.38 10.32
C GLU A 108 -4.06 -4.21 10.59
N PHE A 109 -3.68 -3.29 11.47
CA PHE A 109 -2.29 -3.08 11.87
C PHE A 109 -1.98 -3.62 13.25
N ALA A 110 -2.96 -3.67 14.13
CA ALA A 110 -2.86 -4.25 15.47
C ALA A 110 -4.26 -4.57 16.00
N GLU A 111 -4.42 -5.74 16.62
CA GLU A 111 -5.68 -6.17 17.24
C GLU A 111 -5.93 -5.38 18.54
N ASP A 112 -4.87 -5.16 19.32
CA ASP A 112 -4.93 -4.48 20.59
C ASP A 112 -3.68 -3.65 20.89
N LEU A 113 -3.67 -2.96 22.05
CA LEU A 113 -2.54 -2.12 22.48
C LEU A 113 -1.26 -2.92 22.79
N SER A 114 -1.34 -4.23 23.07
CA SER A 114 -0.16 -5.07 23.29
C SER A 114 0.52 -5.40 21.96
N ASP A 115 -0.26 -5.66 20.92
CA ASP A 115 0.22 -5.83 19.55
C ASP A 115 0.86 -4.56 19.03
N ALA A 116 0.23 -3.42 19.26
CA ALA A 116 0.79 -2.13 18.88
C ALA A 116 2.17 -1.87 19.53
N ARG A 117 2.38 -2.31 20.78
CA ARG A 117 3.70 -2.21 21.45
C ARG A 117 4.74 -3.13 20.81
N ARG A 118 4.36 -4.36 20.45
CA ARG A 118 5.24 -5.27 19.70
C ARG A 118 5.59 -4.69 18.34
N PHE A 119 4.61 -4.13 17.67
CA PHE A 119 4.79 -3.44 16.39
C PHE A 119 5.76 -2.24 16.50
N MET A 120 5.71 -1.46 17.59
CA MET A 120 6.67 -0.38 17.82
C MET A 120 8.11 -0.89 17.92
N ALA A 121 8.34 -1.98 18.67
CA ALA A 121 9.66 -2.57 18.78
C ALA A 121 10.18 -3.04 17.40
N GLN A 122 9.30 -3.63 16.60
CA GLN A 122 9.60 -4.03 15.23
C GLN A 122 9.88 -2.81 14.32
N ALA A 123 9.07 -1.75 14.40
CA ALA A 123 9.28 -0.51 13.64
C ALA A 123 10.63 0.15 13.95
N ARG A 124 11.06 0.10 15.22
CA ARG A 124 12.41 0.53 15.63
C ARG A 124 13.50 -0.37 15.06
N SER A 125 13.34 -1.68 15.10
CA SER A 125 14.31 -2.63 14.55
C SER A 125 14.47 -2.50 13.03
N MET A 126 13.40 -2.16 12.32
CA MET A 126 13.41 -1.87 10.89
C MET A 126 13.94 -0.46 10.55
N GLY A 127 14.21 0.37 11.55
CA GLY A 127 14.73 1.73 11.36
C GLY A 127 13.72 2.73 10.79
N VAL A 128 12.41 2.46 10.90
CA VAL A 128 11.35 3.40 10.50
C VAL A 128 10.94 4.32 11.64
N ILE A 129 11.27 3.97 12.88
CA ILE A 129 11.31 4.87 14.04
C ILE A 129 12.77 5.01 14.45
N ARG A 130 13.35 6.19 14.21
CA ARG A 130 14.78 6.47 14.40
C ARG A 130 15.04 7.32 15.63
N SER A 131 14.11 8.23 15.94
CA SER A 131 14.25 9.14 17.08
C SER A 131 14.02 8.39 18.40
N ARG A 132 14.92 8.66 19.35
CA ARG A 132 14.86 8.00 20.67
C ARG A 132 13.58 8.36 21.42
N ASP A 133 13.15 9.62 21.31
CA ASP A 133 12.03 10.19 22.07
C ASP A 133 10.68 10.12 21.32
N PHE A 134 10.65 9.52 20.13
CA PHE A 134 9.43 9.29 19.39
C PHE A 134 8.88 7.88 19.66
N PRO A 135 7.56 7.70 19.78
CA PRO A 135 6.53 8.75 19.88
C PRO A 135 6.52 9.37 21.30
N HIS A 136 6.18 10.65 21.39
CA HIS A 136 6.06 11.34 22.70
C HIS A 136 4.90 10.78 23.53
N ASP A 137 3.81 10.36 22.88
CA ASP A 137 2.68 9.66 23.49
C ASP A 137 2.53 8.27 22.84
N VAL A 138 3.04 7.27 23.56
CA VAL A 138 3.01 5.86 23.14
C VAL A 138 1.58 5.32 23.04
N VAL A 139 0.68 5.79 23.92
CA VAL A 139 -0.71 5.32 23.94
C VAL A 139 -1.48 5.88 22.77
N ALA A 140 -1.33 7.17 22.48
CA ALA A 140 -1.94 7.78 21.32
C ALA A 140 -1.43 7.14 20.01
N TRP A 141 -0.12 6.93 19.89
CA TRP A 141 0.47 6.25 18.74
C TRP A 141 -0.05 4.81 18.56
N ALA A 142 -0.16 4.05 19.65
CA ALA A 142 -0.68 2.69 19.59
C ALA A 142 -2.16 2.65 19.18
N ARG A 143 -2.95 3.61 19.67
CA ARG A 143 -4.36 3.72 19.28
C ARG A 143 -4.54 3.97 17.78
N GLU A 144 -3.67 4.72 17.12
CA GLU A 144 -3.73 4.91 15.66
C GLU A 144 -3.76 3.57 14.92
N LEU A 145 -2.98 2.57 15.38
CA LEU A 145 -2.90 1.24 14.76
C LEU A 145 -4.13 0.39 15.05
N VAL A 146 -4.67 0.49 16.26
CA VAL A 146 -5.84 -0.28 16.69
C VAL A 146 -7.15 0.30 16.15
N ASP A 147 -7.25 1.64 16.06
CA ASP A 147 -8.49 2.32 15.70
C ASP A 147 -8.74 2.41 14.19
N LEU A 148 -7.70 2.27 13.36
CA LEU A 148 -7.90 2.22 11.93
C LEU A 148 -8.65 0.95 11.54
N ARG A 149 -9.69 1.11 10.74
CA ARG A 149 -10.56 0.03 10.26
C ARG A 149 -10.51 -0.06 8.73
N PRO A 150 -9.47 -0.67 8.13
CA PRO A 150 -9.32 -0.77 6.68
C PRO A 150 -10.51 -1.45 6.01
N VAL A 151 -11.09 -2.47 6.65
CA VAL A 151 -12.26 -3.21 6.15
C VAL A 151 -13.47 -2.28 5.96
N LEU A 152 -13.73 -1.37 6.93
CA LEU A 152 -14.82 -0.39 6.81
C LEU A 152 -14.55 0.64 5.71
N LEU A 153 -13.30 0.94 5.43
CA LEU A 153 -12.91 1.87 4.38
C LEU A 153 -12.92 1.20 3.00
N ALA A 154 -12.56 -0.09 2.92
CA ALA A 154 -12.70 -0.89 1.70
C ALA A 154 -14.16 -0.91 1.21
N ALA A 155 -15.14 -1.01 2.11
CA ALA A 155 -16.56 -0.95 1.79
C ALA A 155 -17.01 0.37 1.14
N LYS A 156 -16.23 1.44 1.24
CA LYS A 156 -16.52 2.76 0.65
C LYS A 156 -15.82 2.96 -0.71
N VAL A 157 -14.99 2.02 -1.16
CA VAL A 157 -14.32 2.12 -2.47
C VAL A 157 -15.29 1.92 -3.64
N PRO A 158 -16.22 0.95 -3.60
CA PRO A 158 -17.21 0.77 -4.66
C PRO A 158 -17.98 2.05 -5.00
N PRO A 159 -18.39 2.27 -6.27
CA PRO A 159 -18.24 1.37 -7.42
C PRO A 159 -16.88 1.46 -8.13
N ARG A 160 -15.90 2.17 -7.57
CA ARG A 160 -14.57 2.30 -8.15
C ARG A 160 -13.82 0.96 -8.09
N PRO A 161 -13.01 0.64 -9.12
CA PRO A 161 -12.34 -0.65 -9.20
C PRO A 161 -11.30 -0.81 -8.07
N LEU A 162 -11.31 -2.00 -7.45
CA LEU A 162 -10.36 -2.43 -6.44
C LEU A 162 -9.78 -3.78 -6.85
N LEU A 163 -8.48 -3.85 -7.10
CA LEU A 163 -7.74 -5.10 -7.27
C LEU A 163 -7.01 -5.43 -5.96
N ILE A 164 -7.19 -6.65 -5.46
CA ILE A 164 -6.42 -7.19 -4.35
C ILE A 164 -5.68 -8.42 -4.86
N VAL A 165 -4.36 -8.43 -4.75
CA VAL A 165 -3.50 -9.57 -5.11
C VAL A 165 -2.83 -10.09 -3.85
N HIS A 166 -2.89 -11.41 -3.60
CA HIS A 166 -2.31 -12.01 -2.41
C HIS A 166 -1.60 -13.32 -2.73
N GLY A 167 -0.50 -13.58 -2.05
CA GLY A 167 0.21 -14.87 -2.14
C GLY A 167 -0.47 -15.94 -1.29
N ALA A 168 -0.71 -17.13 -1.84
CA ALA A 168 -1.30 -18.23 -1.07
C ALA A 168 -0.40 -18.71 0.08
N ASN A 169 0.91 -18.48 -0.04
CA ASN A 169 1.93 -18.86 0.93
C ASN A 169 2.53 -17.64 1.64
N ASP A 170 1.75 -16.56 1.82
CA ASP A 170 2.18 -15.39 2.55
C ASP A 170 2.28 -15.71 4.05
N GLU A 171 3.50 -15.62 4.60
CA GLU A 171 3.81 -15.91 6.01
C GLU A 171 3.81 -14.64 6.87
N VAL A 172 3.62 -13.47 6.26
CA VAL A 172 3.65 -12.16 6.93
C VAL A 172 2.25 -11.61 7.14
N VAL A 173 1.43 -11.66 6.08
CA VAL A 173 0.04 -11.21 6.11
C VAL A 173 -0.85 -12.39 5.74
N PRO A 174 -1.79 -12.79 6.63
CA PRO A 174 -2.69 -13.90 6.35
C PRO A 174 -3.56 -13.65 5.11
N LEU A 175 -3.82 -14.70 4.32
CA LEU A 175 -4.74 -14.60 3.16
C LEU A 175 -6.17 -14.20 3.57
N THR A 176 -6.55 -14.46 4.81
CA THR A 176 -7.84 -14.03 5.40
C THR A 176 -8.03 -12.53 5.30
N ASP A 177 -6.99 -11.74 5.50
CA ASP A 177 -7.03 -10.28 5.41
C ASP A 177 -7.46 -9.80 4.02
N ALA A 178 -6.87 -10.38 2.98
CA ALA A 178 -7.25 -10.07 1.60
C ALA A 178 -8.70 -10.45 1.29
N ARG A 179 -9.19 -11.55 1.88
CA ARG A 179 -10.58 -11.99 1.72
C ARG A 179 -11.55 -11.05 2.42
N GLU A 180 -11.26 -10.63 3.64
CA GLU A 180 -12.07 -9.68 4.40
C GLU A 180 -12.20 -8.33 3.69
N LEU A 181 -11.07 -7.80 3.21
CA LEU A 181 -11.07 -6.56 2.44
C LEU A 181 -11.86 -6.67 1.13
N ALA A 182 -11.73 -7.79 0.41
CA ALA A 182 -12.45 -8.04 -0.83
C ALA A 182 -13.95 -8.22 -0.59
N GLU A 183 -14.34 -8.96 0.45
CA GLU A 183 -15.72 -9.18 0.85
C GLU A 183 -16.40 -7.87 1.23
N ALA A 184 -15.73 -7.03 2.02
CA ALA A 184 -16.25 -5.72 2.40
C ALA A 184 -16.50 -4.81 1.19
N ALA A 185 -15.65 -4.87 0.17
CA ALA A 185 -15.81 -4.10 -1.06
C ALA A 185 -16.77 -4.74 -2.08
N ASN A 186 -17.35 -5.92 -1.78
CA ASN A 186 -18.34 -6.60 -2.60
C ASN A 186 -17.89 -6.85 -4.06
N ALA A 187 -18.87 -6.80 -4.98
CA ALA A 187 -18.68 -7.11 -6.41
C ALA A 187 -17.69 -6.19 -7.16
N SER A 188 -17.27 -5.08 -6.56
CA SER A 188 -16.29 -4.17 -7.16
C SER A 188 -14.84 -4.56 -6.91
N ALA A 189 -14.59 -5.54 -6.02
CA ALA A 189 -13.26 -6.04 -5.74
C ALA A 189 -12.92 -7.28 -6.57
N GLU A 190 -11.77 -7.21 -7.25
CA GLU A 190 -11.14 -8.36 -7.88
C GLU A 190 -10.10 -8.94 -6.93
N LEU A 191 -10.37 -10.08 -6.29
CA LEU A 191 -9.37 -10.81 -5.52
C LEU A 191 -8.64 -11.82 -6.42
N ARG A 192 -7.31 -11.75 -6.45
CA ARG A 192 -6.42 -12.68 -7.16
C ARG A 192 -5.45 -13.32 -6.18
N VAL A 193 -5.56 -14.63 -5.99
CA VAL A 193 -4.68 -15.41 -5.13
C VAL A 193 -3.65 -16.13 -5.99
N LEU A 194 -2.37 -15.86 -5.73
CA LEU A 194 -1.25 -16.45 -6.45
C LEU A 194 -0.74 -17.70 -5.71
N VAL A 195 -1.04 -18.87 -6.25
CA VAL A 195 -0.56 -20.15 -5.71
C VAL A 195 0.97 -20.19 -5.72
N GLY A 196 1.56 -20.57 -4.59
CA GLY A 196 3.01 -20.66 -4.40
C GLY A 196 3.73 -19.32 -4.21
N ALA A 197 3.02 -18.19 -4.27
CA ALA A 197 3.62 -16.89 -3.94
C ALA A 197 3.56 -16.62 -2.44
N GLY A 198 4.62 -16.01 -1.92
CA GLY A 198 4.70 -15.45 -0.57
C GLY A 198 4.37 -13.96 -0.53
N HIS A 199 4.86 -13.26 0.52
CA HIS A 199 4.58 -11.84 0.76
C HIS A 199 5.15 -10.90 -0.32
N ARG A 200 6.27 -11.24 -0.94
CA ARG A 200 7.07 -10.35 -1.80
C ARG A 200 6.53 -10.22 -3.22
N LEU A 201 5.29 -9.75 -3.35
CA LEU A 201 4.61 -9.67 -4.65
C LEU A 201 5.19 -8.63 -5.61
N LEU A 202 5.96 -7.66 -5.13
CA LEU A 202 6.73 -6.75 -5.99
C LEU A 202 7.68 -7.49 -6.93
N TYR A 203 8.21 -8.64 -6.48
CA TYR A 203 9.17 -9.46 -7.23
C TYR A 203 8.52 -10.64 -7.96
N ASP A 204 7.21 -10.83 -7.84
CA ASP A 204 6.50 -11.89 -8.56
C ASP A 204 6.01 -11.37 -9.92
N PRO A 205 6.54 -11.89 -11.05
CA PRO A 205 6.16 -11.41 -12.38
C PRO A 205 4.68 -11.59 -12.69
N ARG A 206 4.01 -12.57 -12.07
CA ARG A 206 2.57 -12.81 -12.23
C ARG A 206 1.76 -11.69 -11.58
N ALA A 207 2.20 -11.21 -10.40
CA ALA A 207 1.57 -10.09 -9.71
C ALA A 207 1.66 -8.81 -10.56
N ILE A 208 2.82 -8.56 -11.16
CA ILE A 208 3.02 -7.39 -12.02
C ILE A 208 2.22 -7.51 -13.32
N ALA A 209 2.14 -8.71 -13.91
CA ALA A 209 1.30 -8.95 -15.09
C ALA A 209 -0.19 -8.71 -14.80
N LEU A 210 -0.67 -9.12 -13.61
CA LEU A 210 -2.04 -8.82 -13.17
C LEU A 210 -2.29 -7.32 -13.05
N LEU A 211 -1.33 -6.56 -12.49
CA LEU A 211 -1.43 -5.10 -12.37
C LEU A 211 -1.54 -4.44 -13.74
N ILE A 212 -0.67 -4.80 -14.67
CA ILE A 212 -0.66 -4.22 -16.02
C ILE A 212 -1.97 -4.54 -16.74
N GLY A 213 -2.39 -5.81 -16.77
CA GLY A 213 -3.65 -6.21 -17.40
C GLY A 213 -4.89 -5.58 -16.72
N TRP A 214 -4.82 -5.26 -15.44
CA TRP A 214 -5.87 -4.52 -14.76
C TRP A 214 -5.91 -3.06 -15.20
N PHE A 215 -4.76 -2.40 -15.34
CA PHE A 215 -4.69 -1.06 -15.90
C PHE A 215 -5.20 -1.00 -17.35
N ASP A 216 -4.84 -1.97 -18.20
CA ASP A 216 -5.31 -2.03 -19.59
C ASP A 216 -6.84 -2.01 -19.66
N ARG A 217 -7.52 -2.75 -18.77
CA ARG A 217 -8.99 -2.78 -18.72
C ARG A 217 -9.62 -1.47 -18.24
N HIS A 218 -8.95 -0.72 -17.36
CA HIS A 218 -9.54 0.44 -16.69
C HIS A 218 -9.08 1.79 -17.23
N LEU A 219 -7.92 1.86 -17.86
CA LEU A 219 -7.38 3.11 -18.42
C LEU A 219 -7.72 3.27 -19.92
N GLY A 220 -8.22 2.22 -20.56
CA GLY A 220 -8.71 2.29 -21.94
C GLY A 220 -7.61 2.60 -22.96
N PHE A 221 -6.42 2.03 -22.78
CA PHE A 221 -5.38 2.13 -23.79
C PHE A 221 -5.81 1.29 -25.01
N THR A 222 -6.44 1.94 -25.98
CA THR A 222 -6.51 1.41 -27.35
C THR A 222 -5.14 1.60 -27.95
N GLY A 223 -4.45 0.46 -28.20
CA GLY A 223 -3.20 0.44 -28.94
C GLY A 223 -3.34 0.99 -30.37
#